data_7a56738d64aa8fb53978e71c4b28b89b
#
_entry.id   7a56738d64aa8fb53978e71c4b28b89b
#
_cell.length_a   1.000
_cell.length_b   1.000
_cell.length_c   1.000
_cell.angle_alpha   90.00
_cell.angle_beta   90.00
_cell.angle_gamma   90.00
#
_symmetry.space_group_name_H-M   'P 1'
#
loop_
_entity.id
_entity.type
_entity.pdbx_description
1 polymer ?
#
loop_
_entity_poly.entity_id
_entity_poly.type
_entity_poly.pdbx_seq_one_letter_code
_entity_poly.pdbx_strand_id
1 'polypeptide(L)'
;MCKKGSLQWQFGQYINDFNLAYTDPNIRESRISGTINAYDSQSRYIIANIGRSKRVGGQLQFGLPVPSSRYTRLFLSYGGERVSYGGTGLVSTISCNNCFRSSVGATLTRDTRTDLPFPSSGTTQSISAQFNGGPLGGSASFQRYTAEMRSYATLASLGEGAIGASPIKLVFGLSTRMGGVFGDPGPFFVSQAFSLGGVQYGEPLRGYEEFSITPNGYIPQTSSYTATRASFGNMFYTQSAELGVRFNQMLYVDAFYDAGNLWARPADFNPTRLFRGVGVGGSIVTPLGPLGVDLGYGLDRVNSQGLRDPKWQVHFKFGQIF
;
A
#
# COMPACT_ATOMS: atom_id res chain seq x y z
N MET A 1 -1.05 21.36 -22.02
CA MET A 1 -0.32 20.38 -21.17
C MET A 1 0.21 19.26 -22.05
N CYS A 2 1.45 18.78 -21.79
CA CYS A 2 2.05 17.77 -22.66
C CYS A 2 1.55 16.37 -22.31
N LYS A 3 1.30 15.57 -23.33
CA LYS A 3 1.07 14.13 -23.23
C LYS A 3 2.33 13.46 -22.67
N LYS A 4 2.17 12.44 -21.84
CA LYS A 4 3.28 11.78 -21.14
C LYS A 4 3.30 10.29 -21.47
N GLY A 5 4.39 9.84 -22.09
CA GLY A 5 4.74 8.42 -22.17
C GLY A 5 5.73 8.07 -21.05
N SER A 6 5.56 6.94 -20.41
CA SER A 6 6.52 6.38 -19.47
C SER A 6 6.76 4.91 -19.76
N LEU A 7 8.02 4.53 -19.75
CA LEU A 7 8.47 3.15 -19.82
C LEU A 7 9.31 2.89 -18.58
N GLN A 8 8.90 1.90 -17.82
CA GLN A 8 9.62 1.46 -16.64
C GLN A 8 9.97 -0.01 -16.82
N TRP A 9 11.25 -0.31 -16.67
CA TRP A 9 11.74 -1.67 -16.64
C TRP A 9 12.57 -1.87 -15.39
N GLN A 10 12.11 -2.76 -14.54
CA GLN A 10 12.80 -3.16 -13.33
C GLN A 10 13.16 -4.63 -13.45
N PHE A 11 14.44 -4.95 -13.34
CA PHE A 11 14.91 -6.32 -13.45
C PHE A 11 15.83 -6.69 -12.28
N GLY A 12 15.78 -7.95 -11.87
CA GLY A 12 16.58 -8.48 -10.78
C GLY A 12 16.32 -9.97 -10.56
N GLN A 13 17.00 -10.54 -9.61
CA GLN A 13 16.86 -11.97 -9.27
C GLN A 13 15.44 -12.36 -8.87
N TYR A 14 14.70 -11.44 -8.27
CA TYR A 14 13.36 -11.67 -7.68
C TYR A 14 12.24 -11.00 -8.44
N ILE A 15 12.55 -10.03 -9.28
CA ILE A 15 11.57 -9.22 -9.98
C ILE A 15 12.03 -8.96 -11.41
N ASN A 16 11.09 -9.04 -12.34
CA ASN A 16 11.26 -8.58 -13.71
C ASN A 16 9.93 -7.97 -14.13
N ASP A 17 9.83 -6.65 -13.99
CA ASP A 17 8.63 -5.89 -14.27
C ASP A 17 8.85 -4.94 -15.43
N PHE A 18 8.05 -5.09 -16.45
CA PHE A 18 7.96 -4.18 -17.57
C PHE A 18 6.61 -3.47 -17.54
N ASN A 19 6.64 -2.15 -17.56
CA ASN A 19 5.44 -1.32 -17.53
C ASN A 19 5.54 -0.21 -18.58
N LEU A 20 4.56 -0.14 -19.45
CA LEU A 20 4.40 0.91 -20.45
C LEU A 20 3.11 1.67 -20.14
N ALA A 21 3.20 2.97 -19.92
CA ALA A 21 2.03 3.80 -19.72
C ALA A 21 2.05 5.03 -20.64
N TYR A 22 0.88 5.38 -21.13
CA TYR A 22 0.65 6.62 -21.86
C TYR A 22 -0.49 7.38 -21.21
N THR A 23 -0.24 8.62 -20.86
CA THR A 23 -1.21 9.50 -20.19
C THR A 23 -1.44 10.75 -21.02
N ASP A 24 -2.70 11.00 -21.35
CA ASP A 24 -3.19 12.27 -21.85
C ASP A 24 -3.89 13.00 -20.69
N PRO A 25 -3.31 14.07 -20.14
CA PRO A 25 -3.90 14.77 -19.00
C PRO A 25 -5.16 15.56 -19.36
N ASN A 26 -5.40 15.83 -20.65
CA ASN A 26 -6.49 16.68 -21.12
C ASN A 26 -7.03 16.16 -22.46
N ILE A 27 -7.80 15.08 -22.43
CA ILE A 27 -8.39 14.50 -23.65
C ILE A 27 -9.23 15.56 -24.35
N ARG A 28 -8.92 15.86 -25.61
CA ARG A 28 -9.62 16.86 -26.44
C ARG A 28 -9.78 18.22 -25.71
N GLU A 29 -8.71 18.67 -25.03
CA GLU A 29 -8.69 19.94 -24.29
C GLU A 29 -9.67 20.03 -23.11
N SER A 30 -10.29 18.90 -22.75
CA SER A 30 -11.16 18.81 -21.59
C SER A 30 -10.36 18.68 -20.29
N ARG A 31 -11.03 18.69 -19.13
CA ARG A 31 -10.43 18.39 -17.82
C ARG A 31 -10.35 16.90 -17.51
N ILE A 32 -10.67 16.05 -18.49
CA ILE A 32 -10.67 14.60 -18.37
C ILE A 32 -9.26 14.12 -18.72
N SER A 33 -8.65 13.34 -17.83
CA SER A 33 -7.41 12.64 -18.14
C SER A 33 -7.68 11.19 -18.55
N GLY A 34 -6.86 10.65 -19.45
CA GLY A 34 -6.89 9.25 -19.82
C GLY A 34 -5.51 8.64 -19.70
N THR A 35 -5.43 7.44 -19.15
CA THR A 35 -4.21 6.66 -19.06
C THR A 35 -4.45 5.26 -19.61
N ILE A 36 -3.56 4.83 -20.48
CA ILE A 36 -3.47 3.45 -20.94
C ILE A 36 -2.20 2.87 -20.35
N ASN A 37 -2.32 1.72 -19.72
CA ASN A 37 -1.20 1.01 -19.13
C ASN A 37 -1.18 -0.44 -19.62
N ALA A 38 0.01 -0.96 -19.96
CA ALA A 38 0.25 -2.35 -20.26
C ALA A 38 1.48 -2.83 -19.48
N TYR A 39 1.41 -4.01 -18.90
CA TYR A 39 2.48 -4.54 -18.08
C TYR A 39 2.68 -6.04 -18.26
N ASP A 40 3.95 -6.46 -18.12
CA ASP A 40 4.38 -7.85 -17.89
C ASP A 40 5.22 -7.88 -16.62
N SER A 41 4.65 -8.47 -15.57
CA SER A 41 5.25 -8.51 -14.25
C SER A 41 5.54 -9.96 -13.87
N GLN A 42 6.81 -10.25 -13.59
CA GLN A 42 7.24 -11.53 -13.07
C GLN A 42 7.86 -11.29 -11.69
N SER A 43 7.28 -11.88 -10.67
CA SER A 43 7.81 -11.79 -9.32
C SER A 43 8.07 -13.17 -8.74
N ARG A 44 9.25 -13.32 -8.13
CA ARG A 44 9.58 -14.42 -7.25
C ARG A 44 9.57 -13.85 -5.84
N TYR A 45 8.62 -14.28 -5.05
CA TYR A 45 8.54 -13.78 -3.68
C TYR A 45 9.79 -14.17 -2.89
N ILE A 46 10.40 -13.19 -2.24
CA ILE A 46 11.65 -13.32 -1.48
C ILE A 46 11.44 -14.21 -0.26
N ILE A 47 10.22 -14.22 0.27
CA ILE A 47 9.87 -15.04 1.43
C ILE A 47 9.73 -16.49 0.98
N ALA A 48 10.43 -17.36 1.68
CA ALA A 48 10.55 -18.77 1.34
C ALA A 48 9.20 -19.41 0.94
N ASN A 49 9.20 -20.06 -0.22
CA ASN A 49 8.15 -20.95 -0.69
C ASN A 49 6.82 -20.35 -1.18
N ILE A 50 6.72 -19.04 -1.44
CA ILE A 50 5.53 -18.54 -2.16
C ILE A 50 5.56 -18.92 -3.65
N GLY A 51 6.76 -19.09 -4.23
CA GLY A 51 6.92 -19.46 -5.64
C GLY A 51 7.04 -18.27 -6.57
N ARG A 52 6.78 -18.48 -7.87
CA ARG A 52 6.85 -17.46 -8.92
C ARG A 52 5.45 -17.14 -9.43
N SER A 53 5.17 -15.86 -9.67
CA SER A 53 3.98 -15.45 -10.41
C SER A 53 4.37 -14.65 -11.63
N LYS A 54 3.68 -14.90 -12.74
CA LYS A 54 3.74 -14.07 -13.95
C LYS A 54 2.36 -13.45 -14.17
N ARG A 55 2.32 -12.13 -14.29
CA ARG A 55 1.12 -11.37 -14.56
C ARG A 55 1.31 -10.53 -15.82
N VAL A 56 0.41 -10.68 -16.77
CA VAL A 56 0.39 -9.88 -18.00
C VAL A 56 -0.98 -9.23 -18.11
N GLY A 57 -1.01 -7.94 -18.27
CA GLY A 57 -2.28 -7.24 -18.28
C GLY A 57 -2.22 -5.85 -18.89
N GLY A 58 -3.39 -5.24 -18.95
CA GLY A 58 -3.56 -3.87 -19.37
C GLY A 58 -4.75 -3.24 -18.70
N GLN A 59 -4.70 -1.92 -18.59
CA GLN A 59 -5.72 -1.11 -17.93
C GLN A 59 -5.93 0.20 -18.67
N LEU A 60 -7.20 0.56 -18.82
CA LEU A 60 -7.64 1.90 -19.21
C LEU A 60 -8.15 2.61 -17.98
N GLN A 61 -7.76 3.87 -17.78
CA GLN A 61 -8.23 4.69 -16.67
C GLN A 61 -8.62 6.08 -17.16
N PHE A 62 -9.76 6.57 -16.70
CA PHE A 62 -10.23 7.92 -16.94
C PHE A 62 -10.32 8.67 -15.62
N GLY A 63 -9.70 9.84 -15.54
CA GLY A 63 -9.78 10.73 -14.38
C GLY A 63 -10.71 11.90 -14.67
N LEU A 64 -11.83 11.95 -13.95
CA LEU A 64 -12.89 12.94 -14.10
C LEU A 64 -12.82 13.95 -12.94
N PRO A 65 -12.83 15.25 -13.22
CA PRO A 65 -12.97 16.23 -12.16
C PRO A 65 -14.37 16.21 -11.56
N VAL A 66 -14.47 16.33 -10.24
CA VAL A 66 -15.77 16.49 -9.59
C VAL A 66 -16.17 17.98 -9.64
N PRO A 67 -17.33 18.34 -10.21
CA PRO A 67 -17.69 19.74 -10.50
C PRO A 67 -17.68 20.67 -9.28
N SER A 68 -17.98 20.15 -8.10
CA SER A 68 -18.07 20.91 -6.85
C SER A 68 -16.75 21.07 -6.11
N SER A 69 -15.65 20.47 -6.59
CA SER A 69 -14.36 20.45 -5.87
C SER A 69 -13.17 20.50 -6.80
N ARG A 70 -12.24 21.44 -6.52
CA ARG A 70 -10.95 21.51 -7.22
C ARG A 70 -9.96 20.43 -6.77
N TYR A 71 -10.18 19.83 -5.61
CA TYR A 71 -9.28 18.88 -4.95
C TYR A 71 -9.74 17.44 -5.11
N THR A 72 -10.91 17.20 -5.71
CA THR A 72 -11.53 15.88 -5.81
C THR A 72 -11.54 15.39 -7.26
N ARG A 73 -11.13 14.15 -7.46
CA ARG A 73 -11.17 13.47 -8.76
C ARG A 73 -11.78 12.09 -8.61
N LEU A 74 -12.59 11.71 -9.60
CA LEU A 74 -13.10 10.35 -9.75
C LEU A 74 -12.31 9.66 -10.85
N PHE A 75 -11.72 8.51 -10.54
CA PHE A 75 -11.04 7.67 -11.50
C PHE A 75 -11.90 6.44 -11.79
N LEU A 76 -12.19 6.21 -13.05
CA LEU A 76 -12.86 5.01 -13.54
C LEU A 76 -11.84 4.18 -14.31
N SER A 77 -11.78 2.89 -14.03
CA SER A 77 -10.83 1.99 -14.68
C SER A 77 -11.50 0.73 -15.19
N TYR A 78 -10.99 0.23 -16.31
CA TYR A 78 -11.28 -1.09 -16.83
C TYR A 78 -9.97 -1.79 -17.15
N GLY A 79 -9.82 -3.04 -16.72
CA GLY A 79 -8.58 -3.80 -16.94
C GLY A 79 -8.82 -5.28 -17.16
N GLY A 80 -7.85 -5.89 -17.82
CA GLY A 80 -7.75 -7.34 -17.97
C GLY A 80 -6.36 -7.81 -17.57
N GLU A 81 -6.30 -8.92 -16.86
CA GLU A 81 -5.05 -9.52 -16.38
C GLU A 81 -5.09 -11.03 -16.56
N ARG A 82 -3.98 -11.59 -17.03
CA ARG A 82 -3.70 -13.01 -16.98
C ARG A 82 -2.63 -13.29 -15.94
N VAL A 83 -2.86 -14.33 -15.15
CA VAL A 83 -1.90 -14.79 -14.14
C VAL A 83 -1.55 -16.25 -14.39
N SER A 84 -0.26 -16.56 -14.27
CA SER A 84 0.23 -17.92 -14.22
C SER A 84 1.20 -18.07 -13.05
N TYR A 85 1.15 -19.24 -12.40
CA TYR A 85 1.97 -19.56 -11.27
C TYR A 85 2.89 -20.73 -11.57
N GLY A 86 4.12 -20.66 -11.07
CA GLY A 86 5.11 -21.73 -11.20
C GLY A 86 5.99 -21.82 -9.96
N GLY A 87 6.42 -23.04 -9.62
CA GLY A 87 7.30 -23.30 -8.47
C GLY A 87 6.64 -24.13 -7.39
N THR A 88 7.30 -24.18 -6.22
CA THR A 88 6.86 -24.89 -5.03
C THR A 88 6.22 -23.94 -4.02
N GLY A 89 5.53 -24.46 -3.02
CA GLY A 89 4.94 -23.70 -1.93
C GLY A 89 3.51 -23.26 -2.16
N LEU A 90 3.10 -22.10 -1.63
CA LEU A 90 1.73 -21.60 -1.71
C LEU A 90 1.20 -21.55 -3.15
N VAL A 91 2.05 -21.13 -4.08
CA VAL A 91 1.68 -20.98 -5.49
C VAL A 91 1.42 -22.32 -6.17
N SER A 92 2.07 -23.41 -5.74
CA SER A 92 1.82 -24.74 -6.30
C SER A 92 0.43 -25.28 -5.94
N THR A 93 -0.17 -24.80 -4.87
CA THR A 93 -1.52 -25.20 -4.43
C THR A 93 -2.61 -24.40 -5.14
N ILE A 94 -2.25 -23.27 -5.78
CA ILE A 94 -3.14 -22.47 -6.59
C ILE A 94 -3.01 -22.96 -8.04
N SER A 95 -3.69 -24.03 -8.37
CA SER A 95 -3.62 -24.62 -9.71
C SER A 95 -4.26 -23.69 -10.73
N CYS A 96 -3.45 -22.82 -11.30
CA CYS A 96 -3.84 -21.99 -12.44
C CYS A 96 -2.70 -21.82 -13.42
N ASN A 97 -2.87 -22.41 -14.57
CA ASN A 97 -2.03 -22.15 -15.71
C ASN A 97 -2.78 -21.22 -16.67
N ASN A 98 -2.43 -19.91 -16.63
CA ASN A 98 -3.00 -18.88 -17.49
C ASN A 98 -4.47 -18.49 -17.18
N CYS A 99 -4.80 -18.22 -15.91
CA CYS A 99 -6.11 -17.70 -15.54
C CYS A 99 -6.27 -16.24 -15.93
N PHE A 100 -7.46 -15.90 -16.40
CA PHE A 100 -7.83 -14.55 -16.78
C PHE A 100 -8.84 -13.95 -15.82
N ARG A 101 -8.73 -12.67 -15.57
CA ARG A 101 -9.78 -11.85 -14.97
C ARG A 101 -9.94 -10.52 -15.70
N SER A 102 -11.15 -10.04 -15.76
CA SER A 102 -11.45 -8.64 -16.08
C SER A 102 -11.92 -7.92 -14.85
N SER A 103 -11.72 -6.63 -14.81
CA SER A 103 -12.08 -5.80 -13.66
C SER A 103 -12.57 -4.42 -14.10
N VAL A 104 -13.54 -3.91 -13.36
CA VAL A 104 -13.99 -2.51 -13.41
C VAL A 104 -13.75 -1.91 -12.04
N GLY A 105 -13.18 -0.71 -12.00
CA GLY A 105 -12.88 -0.01 -10.76
C GLY A 105 -13.33 1.44 -10.78
N ALA A 106 -13.70 1.94 -9.61
CA ALA A 106 -13.94 3.35 -9.35
C ALA A 106 -13.16 3.78 -8.11
N THR A 107 -12.41 4.89 -8.21
CA THR A 107 -11.66 5.46 -7.09
C THR A 107 -11.96 6.94 -7.00
N LEU A 108 -12.46 7.37 -5.85
CA LEU A 108 -12.65 8.78 -5.52
C LEU A 108 -11.50 9.23 -4.62
N THR A 109 -10.76 10.24 -5.08
CA THR A 109 -9.63 10.78 -4.30
C THR A 109 -9.80 12.28 -4.11
N ARG A 110 -9.64 12.73 -2.87
CA ARG A 110 -9.54 14.15 -2.51
C ARG A 110 -8.19 14.40 -1.84
N ASP A 111 -7.44 15.39 -2.32
CA ASP A 111 -6.12 15.74 -1.77
C ASP A 111 -6.01 17.26 -1.59
N THR A 112 -5.86 17.68 -0.34
CA THR A 112 -5.70 19.09 0.07
C THR A 112 -4.38 19.33 0.81
N ARG A 113 -3.47 18.35 0.78
CA ARG A 113 -2.20 18.44 1.50
C ARG A 113 -1.33 19.55 0.95
N THR A 114 -0.57 20.17 1.84
CA THR A 114 0.45 21.19 1.53
C THR A 114 1.84 20.69 1.93
N ASP A 115 2.87 21.36 1.41
CA ASP A 115 4.27 21.11 1.76
C ASP A 115 4.78 19.68 1.44
N LEU A 116 4.38 19.14 0.30
CA LEU A 116 4.91 17.84 -0.15
C LEU A 116 6.44 17.92 -0.37
N PRO A 117 7.20 16.84 -0.15
CA PRO A 117 6.75 15.47 0.13
C PRO A 117 6.43 15.18 1.61
N PHE A 118 6.81 16.05 2.57
CA PHE A 118 6.47 15.92 3.99
C PHE A 118 5.32 16.86 4.33
N PRO A 119 4.06 16.38 4.26
CA PRO A 119 2.90 17.25 4.45
C PRO A 119 2.89 17.89 5.83
N SER A 120 2.58 19.19 5.89
CA SER A 120 2.45 19.90 7.16
C SER A 120 1.01 20.22 7.52
N SER A 121 0.11 20.25 6.54
CA SER A 121 -1.32 20.47 6.76
C SER A 121 -2.17 19.87 5.65
N GLY A 122 -3.48 19.80 5.90
CA GLY A 122 -4.45 19.29 4.95
C GLY A 122 -4.73 17.79 5.10
N THR A 123 -5.53 17.27 4.19
CA THR A 123 -5.99 15.88 4.22
C THR A 123 -5.88 15.24 2.84
N THR A 124 -5.63 13.93 2.81
CA THR A 124 -5.90 13.11 1.63
C THR A 124 -6.88 12.01 2.00
N GLN A 125 -7.83 11.76 1.13
CA GLN A 125 -8.86 10.74 1.29
C GLN A 125 -9.00 10.00 -0.02
N SER A 126 -9.03 8.67 0.03
CA SER A 126 -9.21 7.82 -1.14
C SER A 126 -10.15 6.68 -0.80
N ILE A 127 -11.16 6.46 -1.61
CA ILE A 127 -12.08 5.32 -1.52
C ILE A 127 -12.08 4.65 -2.87
N SER A 128 -11.82 3.34 -2.90
CA SER A 128 -11.79 2.55 -4.11
C SER A 128 -12.72 1.33 -4.00
N ALA A 129 -13.43 1.07 -5.08
CA ALA A 129 -14.23 -0.13 -5.27
C ALA A 129 -13.82 -0.79 -6.60
N GLN A 130 -13.55 -2.09 -6.57
CA GLN A 130 -13.17 -2.87 -7.74
C GLN A 130 -14.01 -4.14 -7.81
N PHE A 131 -14.66 -4.37 -8.95
CA PHE A 131 -15.40 -5.56 -9.27
C PHE A 131 -14.59 -6.41 -10.24
N ASN A 132 -14.39 -7.68 -9.92
CA ASN A 132 -13.50 -8.58 -10.65
C ASN A 132 -14.27 -9.83 -11.07
N GLY A 133 -14.17 -10.17 -12.36
CA GLY A 133 -14.81 -11.36 -12.90
C GLY A 133 -16.35 -11.33 -12.84
N GLY A 134 -16.97 -12.45 -12.56
CA GLY A 134 -18.43 -12.59 -12.61
C GLY A 134 -19.00 -12.25 -13.98
N PRO A 135 -19.91 -11.28 -14.11
CA PRO A 135 -20.48 -10.85 -15.39
C PRO A 135 -19.44 -10.31 -16.39
N LEU A 136 -18.29 -9.85 -15.89
CA LEU A 136 -17.20 -9.36 -16.72
C LEU A 136 -16.34 -10.49 -17.31
N GLY A 137 -16.59 -11.73 -16.91
CA GLY A 137 -15.83 -12.92 -17.30
C GLY A 137 -14.51 -13.08 -16.55
N GLY A 138 -14.01 -14.31 -16.53
CA GLY A 138 -12.74 -14.66 -15.91
C GLY A 138 -12.84 -15.84 -14.94
N SER A 139 -11.70 -16.18 -14.32
CA SER A 139 -11.52 -17.35 -13.45
C SER A 139 -11.75 -17.05 -11.97
N ALA A 140 -12.29 -15.89 -11.64
CA ALA A 140 -12.59 -15.47 -10.27
C ALA A 140 -13.82 -14.57 -10.24
N SER A 141 -14.46 -14.46 -9.09
CA SER A 141 -15.59 -13.53 -8.88
C SER A 141 -15.51 -12.96 -7.47
N PHE A 142 -15.06 -11.70 -7.37
CA PHE A 142 -14.90 -11.03 -6.09
C PHE A 142 -14.96 -9.52 -6.24
N GLN A 143 -15.14 -8.86 -5.12
CA GLN A 143 -15.15 -7.41 -5.00
C GLN A 143 -14.07 -7.00 -4.01
N ARG A 144 -13.32 -5.94 -4.33
CA ARG A 144 -12.28 -5.41 -3.45
C ARG A 144 -12.55 -3.95 -3.16
N TYR A 145 -12.63 -3.61 -1.89
CA TYR A 145 -12.83 -2.25 -1.41
C TYR A 145 -11.64 -1.82 -0.57
N THR A 146 -11.20 -0.58 -0.75
CA THR A 146 -10.18 0.04 0.10
C THR A 146 -10.57 1.47 0.41
N ALA A 147 -10.27 1.90 1.62
CA ALA A 147 -10.40 3.28 2.05
C ALA A 147 -9.14 3.72 2.78
N GLU A 148 -8.71 4.92 2.50
CA GLU A 148 -7.55 5.54 3.12
C GLU A 148 -7.87 7.00 3.45
N MET A 149 -7.47 7.43 4.64
CA MET A 149 -7.54 8.82 5.07
C MET A 149 -6.24 9.18 5.78
N ARG A 150 -5.63 10.29 5.38
CA ARG A 150 -4.51 10.89 6.10
C ARG A 150 -4.82 12.35 6.37
N SER A 151 -4.53 12.81 7.58
CA SER A 151 -4.76 14.18 8.02
C SER A 151 -3.49 14.71 8.69
N TYR A 152 -3.15 15.95 8.39
CA TYR A 152 -1.98 16.62 8.91
C TYR A 152 -2.35 17.98 9.48
N ALA A 153 -1.78 18.30 10.65
CA ALA A 153 -1.95 19.58 11.30
C ALA A 153 -0.62 20.10 11.84
N THR A 154 -0.26 21.32 11.49
CA THR A 154 0.88 22.01 12.10
C THR A 154 0.48 22.46 13.51
N LEU A 155 1.19 21.96 14.52
CA LEU A 155 0.97 22.32 15.93
C LEU A 155 1.79 23.54 16.34
N ALA A 156 3.00 23.67 15.79
CA ALA A 156 3.89 24.80 16.04
C ALA A 156 4.80 25.05 14.83
N SER A 157 5.24 26.31 14.67
CA SER A 157 6.14 26.73 13.61
C SER A 157 7.20 27.67 14.20
N LEU A 158 8.47 27.42 13.86
CA LEU A 158 9.62 28.21 14.32
C LEU A 158 10.35 28.78 13.11
N GLY A 159 10.73 30.06 13.16
CA GLY A 159 11.47 30.72 12.09
C GLY A 159 10.57 31.23 10.95
N GLU A 160 9.28 31.44 11.19
CA GLU A 160 8.40 32.15 10.26
C GLU A 160 8.86 33.61 10.10
N GLY A 161 9.02 34.03 8.84
CA GLY A 161 9.43 35.39 8.50
C GLY A 161 10.94 35.60 8.29
N ALA A 162 11.78 34.61 8.50
CA ALA A 162 13.19 34.69 8.12
C ALA A 162 13.35 34.58 6.60
N ILE A 163 13.94 35.61 5.97
CA ILE A 163 14.14 35.63 4.53
C ILE A 163 15.06 34.48 4.12
N GLY A 164 14.55 33.59 3.24
CA GLY A 164 15.32 32.48 2.66
C GLY A 164 15.38 31.19 3.50
N ALA A 165 14.77 31.12 4.68
CA ALA A 165 14.71 29.91 5.49
C ALA A 165 13.31 29.28 5.45
N SER A 166 13.26 27.96 5.26
CA SER A 166 12.01 27.20 5.48
C SER A 166 11.74 27.08 6.97
N PRO A 167 10.54 27.42 7.46
CA PRO A 167 10.23 27.28 8.87
C PRO A 167 10.29 25.81 9.31
N ILE A 168 10.81 25.59 10.51
CA ILE A 168 10.73 24.28 11.18
C ILE A 168 9.31 24.12 11.69
N LYS A 169 8.64 23.03 11.34
CA LYS A 169 7.25 22.78 11.73
C LYS A 169 7.15 21.51 12.57
N LEU A 170 6.45 21.62 13.69
CA LEU A 170 5.97 20.46 14.45
C LEU A 170 4.60 20.08 13.88
N VAL A 171 4.49 18.85 13.37
CA VAL A 171 3.32 18.37 12.66
C VAL A 171 2.75 17.14 13.33
N PHE A 172 1.45 17.13 13.54
CA PHE A 172 0.71 15.93 13.91
C PHE A 172 0.07 15.32 12.68
N GLY A 173 0.34 14.04 12.43
CA GLY A 173 -0.21 13.23 11.35
C GLY A 173 -1.09 12.12 11.90
N LEU A 174 -2.22 11.87 11.26
CA LEU A 174 -3.10 10.73 11.52
C LEU A 174 -3.40 10.03 10.20
N SER A 175 -3.14 8.73 10.14
CA SER A 175 -3.43 7.89 8.98
C SER A 175 -4.34 6.74 9.39
N THR A 176 -5.38 6.48 8.60
CA THR A 176 -6.26 5.33 8.77
C THR A 176 -6.43 4.66 7.42
N ARG A 177 -6.24 3.34 7.37
CA ARG A 177 -6.42 2.54 6.16
C ARG A 177 -7.23 1.30 6.48
N MET A 178 -8.09 0.90 5.56
CA MET A 178 -8.87 -0.32 5.68
C MET A 178 -9.18 -0.89 4.30
N GLY A 179 -9.37 -2.19 4.22
CA GLY A 179 -9.77 -2.82 2.99
C GLY A 179 -10.38 -4.19 3.21
N GLY A 180 -11.29 -4.57 2.32
CA GLY A 180 -12.00 -5.84 2.34
C GLY A 180 -12.10 -6.47 0.96
N VAL A 181 -11.98 -7.80 0.90
CA VAL A 181 -12.24 -8.63 -0.26
C VAL A 181 -13.44 -9.51 0.03
N PHE A 182 -14.47 -9.37 -0.80
CA PHE A 182 -15.72 -10.11 -0.71
C PHE A 182 -15.85 -11.03 -1.92
N GLY A 183 -16.28 -12.26 -1.70
CA GLY A 183 -16.30 -13.30 -2.73
C GLY A 183 -15.01 -14.12 -2.75
N ASP A 184 -14.80 -14.88 -3.81
CA ASP A 184 -13.64 -15.76 -3.94
C ASP A 184 -12.65 -15.21 -4.99
N PRO A 185 -11.48 -14.73 -4.57
CA PRO A 185 -10.43 -14.31 -5.48
C PRO A 185 -9.76 -15.47 -6.22
N GLY A 186 -10.00 -16.73 -5.79
CA GLY A 186 -9.50 -17.91 -6.47
C GLY A 186 -8.00 -17.86 -6.77
N PRO A 187 -7.60 -18.02 -8.05
CA PRO A 187 -6.19 -17.95 -8.45
C PRO A 187 -5.51 -16.60 -8.21
N PHE A 188 -6.29 -15.53 -8.02
CA PHE A 188 -5.77 -14.18 -7.79
C PHE A 188 -5.57 -13.85 -6.30
N PHE A 189 -5.80 -14.84 -5.41
CA PHE A 189 -5.71 -14.64 -3.96
C PHE A 189 -4.42 -13.93 -3.52
N VAL A 190 -3.25 -14.40 -3.94
CA VAL A 190 -1.95 -13.83 -3.53
C VAL A 190 -1.81 -12.36 -3.92
N SER A 191 -2.39 -11.94 -5.05
CA SER A 191 -2.30 -10.56 -5.53
C SER A 191 -3.43 -9.66 -5.03
N GLN A 192 -4.50 -10.22 -4.48
CA GLN A 192 -5.71 -9.49 -4.13
C GLN A 192 -6.01 -9.48 -2.62
N ALA A 193 -5.63 -10.54 -1.91
CA ALA A 193 -5.68 -10.56 -0.45
C ALA A 193 -4.66 -9.59 0.15
N PHE A 194 -4.86 -9.27 1.41
CA PHE A 194 -3.98 -8.36 2.15
C PHE A 194 -2.98 -9.15 2.99
N SER A 195 -1.82 -8.54 3.22
CA SER A 195 -0.83 -8.96 4.20
C SER A 195 -0.50 -7.80 5.12
N LEU A 196 -0.07 -8.05 6.34
CA LEU A 196 0.19 -7.03 7.34
C LEU A 196 1.50 -7.31 8.09
N GLY A 197 2.23 -6.24 8.38
CA GLY A 197 3.52 -6.26 9.08
C GLY A 197 4.65 -5.75 8.22
N GLY A 198 5.69 -5.21 8.86
CA GLY A 198 6.80 -4.55 8.17
C GLY A 198 6.42 -3.25 7.51
N VAL A 199 7.15 -2.85 6.46
CA VAL A 199 6.92 -1.61 5.70
C VAL A 199 7.14 -1.77 4.19
N GLN A 200 7.63 -2.93 3.73
CA GLN A 200 8.00 -3.13 2.33
C GLN A 200 6.93 -3.87 1.52
N TYR A 201 6.22 -4.79 2.15
CA TYR A 201 5.26 -5.66 1.49
C TYR A 201 3.90 -5.61 2.21
N GLY A 202 2.83 -5.36 1.46
CA GLY A 202 1.47 -5.32 2.01
C GLY A 202 1.18 -4.05 2.80
N GLU A 203 0.37 -4.19 3.83
CA GLU A 203 -0.04 -3.08 4.68
C GLU A 203 0.98 -2.87 5.80
N PRO A 204 1.44 -1.62 6.03
CA PRO A 204 2.50 -1.37 6.98
C PRO A 204 2.02 -1.48 8.43
N LEU A 205 2.88 -2.08 9.26
CA LEU A 205 2.79 -2.05 10.73
C LEU A 205 4.21 -2.09 11.31
N ARG A 206 4.71 -0.94 11.72
CA ARG A 206 6.09 -0.79 12.24
C ARG A 206 6.25 -1.48 13.60
N GLY A 207 7.43 -2.06 13.85
CA GLY A 207 7.71 -2.90 15.02
C GLY A 207 7.42 -4.38 14.82
N TYR A 208 6.96 -4.77 13.62
CA TYR A 208 6.67 -6.16 13.26
C TYR A 208 7.41 -6.53 11.98
N GLU A 209 7.72 -7.83 11.80
CA GLU A 209 8.32 -8.34 10.57
C GLU A 209 7.29 -8.39 9.44
N GLU A 210 7.80 -8.44 8.21
CA GLU A 210 6.95 -8.59 7.02
C GLU A 210 6.10 -9.86 7.12
N PHE A 211 4.80 -9.76 6.83
CA PHE A 211 3.83 -10.85 6.84
C PHE A 211 3.64 -11.54 8.21
N SER A 212 4.12 -10.96 9.30
CA SER A 212 4.07 -11.59 10.63
C SER A 212 2.71 -11.50 11.32
N ILE A 213 1.88 -10.53 10.93
CA ILE A 213 0.50 -10.43 11.42
C ILE A 213 -0.40 -11.22 10.48
N THR A 214 -1.07 -12.22 11.03
CA THR A 214 -1.95 -13.13 10.29
C THR A 214 -3.36 -13.10 10.86
N PRO A 215 -4.36 -13.61 10.14
CA PRO A 215 -5.72 -13.76 10.70
C PRO A 215 -5.78 -14.59 11.99
N ASN A 216 -4.78 -15.45 12.23
CA ASN A 216 -4.67 -16.26 13.44
C ASN A 216 -3.80 -15.62 14.53
N GLY A 217 -3.32 -14.39 14.31
CA GLY A 217 -2.48 -13.66 15.23
C GLY A 217 -1.06 -13.42 14.72
N TYR A 218 -0.19 -12.96 15.61
CA TYR A 218 1.22 -12.74 15.31
C TYR A 218 1.96 -14.09 15.22
N ILE A 219 2.76 -14.25 14.17
CA ILE A 219 3.63 -15.40 13.98
C ILE A 219 5.08 -14.92 14.04
N PRO A 220 5.86 -15.33 15.07
CA PRO A 220 7.28 -14.99 15.16
C PRO A 220 8.02 -15.46 13.91
N GLN A 221 8.79 -14.59 13.31
CA GLN A 221 9.66 -14.98 12.20
C GLN A 221 10.85 -15.78 12.73
N THR A 222 11.05 -16.93 12.14
CA THR A 222 12.23 -17.74 12.31
C THR A 222 13.00 -17.80 11.00
N SER A 223 14.24 -18.29 11.00
CA SER A 223 15.01 -18.49 9.77
C SER A 223 14.32 -19.43 8.77
N SER A 224 13.33 -20.19 9.21
CA SER A 224 12.55 -21.13 8.43
C SER A 224 11.12 -20.65 8.13
N TYR A 225 10.84 -19.34 8.30
CA TYR A 225 9.51 -18.81 8.05
C TYR A 225 9.07 -19.07 6.60
N THR A 226 7.91 -19.64 6.47
CA THR A 226 7.26 -19.92 5.18
C THR A 226 5.89 -19.23 5.19
N ALA A 227 5.68 -18.24 4.32
CA ALA A 227 4.36 -17.67 4.14
C ALA A 227 3.40 -18.76 3.59
N THR A 228 2.24 -18.88 4.22
CA THR A 228 1.18 -19.78 3.81
C THR A 228 -0.07 -19.00 3.42
N ARG A 229 -1.08 -19.68 2.92
CA ARG A 229 -2.39 -19.05 2.70
C ARG A 229 -2.93 -18.35 3.96
N ALA A 230 -2.63 -18.92 5.14
CA ALA A 230 -3.00 -18.35 6.42
C ALA A 230 -2.28 -17.04 6.78
N SER A 231 -1.20 -16.69 6.08
CA SER A 231 -0.49 -15.42 6.25
C SER A 231 -1.22 -14.22 5.59
N PHE A 232 -2.24 -14.49 4.80
CA PHE A 232 -3.02 -13.49 4.09
C PHE A 232 -4.46 -13.45 4.62
N GLY A 233 -5.06 -12.26 4.58
CA GLY A 233 -6.45 -12.06 4.98
C GLY A 233 -7.24 -11.28 3.95
N ASN A 234 -8.54 -11.38 4.05
CA ASN A 234 -9.47 -10.68 3.19
C ASN A 234 -10.01 -9.37 3.81
N MET A 235 -9.58 -9.03 5.02
CA MET A 235 -9.92 -7.77 5.67
C MET A 235 -8.73 -7.28 6.47
N PHE A 236 -8.40 -6.00 6.37
CA PHE A 236 -7.42 -5.35 7.23
C PHE A 236 -7.90 -3.98 7.73
N TYR A 237 -7.32 -3.56 8.82
CA TYR A 237 -7.44 -2.21 9.36
C TYR A 237 -6.09 -1.79 9.95
N THR A 238 -5.64 -0.59 9.60
CA THR A 238 -4.45 0.02 10.20
C THR A 238 -4.72 1.48 10.53
N GLN A 239 -4.14 1.92 11.62
CA GLN A 239 -4.13 3.31 12.07
C GLN A 239 -2.73 3.68 12.52
N SER A 240 -2.27 4.87 12.14
CA SER A 240 -1.00 5.43 12.54
C SER A 240 -1.18 6.86 13.03
N ALA A 241 -0.60 7.19 14.17
CA ALA A 241 -0.50 8.55 14.67
C ALA A 241 0.98 8.93 14.75
N GLU A 242 1.35 10.07 14.18
CA GLU A 242 2.72 10.55 14.10
C GLU A 242 2.84 11.97 14.65
N LEU A 243 3.87 12.20 15.45
CA LEU A 243 4.29 13.54 15.84
C LEU A 243 5.67 13.79 15.25
N GLY A 244 5.73 14.61 14.20
CA GLY A 244 6.95 14.80 13.43
C GLY A 244 7.44 16.23 13.42
N VAL A 245 8.76 16.38 13.28
CA VAL A 245 9.44 17.66 13.06
C VAL A 245 9.90 17.71 11.61
N ARG A 246 9.31 18.62 10.85
CA ARG A 246 9.73 18.95 9.50
C ARG A 246 10.75 20.07 9.55
N PHE A 247 12.03 19.75 9.38
CA PHE A 247 13.10 20.74 9.37
C PHE A 247 13.11 21.59 8.10
N ASN A 248 12.85 20.94 6.97
CA ASN A 248 12.75 21.58 5.65
C ASN A 248 12.03 20.64 4.67
N GLN A 249 12.15 20.88 3.38
CA GLN A 249 11.58 20.00 2.34
C GLN A 249 12.33 18.68 2.16
N MET A 250 13.51 18.53 2.77
CA MET A 250 14.39 17.37 2.57
C MET A 250 14.50 16.48 3.80
N LEU A 251 14.22 16.99 5.00
CA LEU A 251 14.43 16.26 6.26
C LEU A 251 13.21 16.29 7.15
N TYR A 252 12.78 15.11 7.57
CA TYR A 252 11.67 14.87 8.48
C TYR A 252 12.04 13.81 9.51
N VAL A 253 11.69 14.02 10.77
CA VAL A 253 11.89 13.06 11.87
C VAL A 253 10.59 12.97 12.66
N ASP A 254 10.19 11.77 13.04
CA ASP A 254 8.92 11.52 13.72
C ASP A 254 9.03 10.52 14.85
N ALA A 255 8.11 10.63 15.79
CA ALA A 255 7.72 9.58 16.71
C ALA A 255 6.33 9.07 16.32
N PHE A 256 6.09 7.77 16.38
CA PHE A 256 4.86 7.18 15.89
C PHE A 256 4.25 6.15 16.86
N TYR A 257 2.95 5.99 16.71
CA TYR A 257 2.16 4.90 17.26
C TYR A 257 1.35 4.28 16.12
N ASP A 258 1.55 3.01 15.87
CA ASP A 258 0.83 2.22 14.89
C ASP A 258 -0.06 1.19 15.57
N ALA A 259 -1.22 0.94 14.98
CA ALA A 259 -2.12 -0.11 15.41
C ALA A 259 -2.78 -0.75 14.18
N GLY A 260 -2.90 -2.07 14.14
CA GLY A 260 -3.52 -2.74 13.01
C GLY A 260 -3.77 -4.22 13.24
N ASN A 261 -4.63 -4.79 12.41
CA ASN A 261 -4.87 -6.23 12.38
C ASN A 261 -5.36 -6.69 11.00
N LEU A 262 -5.30 -8.00 10.80
CA LEU A 262 -5.69 -8.71 9.59
C LEU A 262 -6.70 -9.82 9.97
N TRP A 263 -7.77 -9.95 9.19
CA TRP A 263 -8.80 -10.98 9.42
C TRP A 263 -8.99 -11.84 8.18
N ALA A 264 -9.35 -13.12 8.39
CA ALA A 264 -9.60 -14.05 7.31
C ALA A 264 -10.76 -13.62 6.41
N ARG A 265 -11.81 -13.06 7.00
CA ARG A 265 -13.03 -12.64 6.30
C ARG A 265 -13.47 -11.27 6.81
N PRO A 266 -14.13 -10.45 5.98
CA PRO A 266 -14.70 -9.17 6.42
C PRO A 266 -15.68 -9.29 7.61
N ALA A 267 -16.40 -10.42 7.72
CA ALA A 267 -17.32 -10.67 8.83
C ALA A 267 -16.61 -10.88 10.20
N ASP A 268 -15.32 -11.19 10.18
CA ASP A 268 -14.51 -11.41 11.39
C ASP A 268 -13.91 -10.09 11.92
N PHE A 269 -14.21 -8.95 11.28
CA PHE A 269 -13.66 -7.64 11.64
C PHE A 269 -13.96 -7.25 13.09
N ASN A 270 -12.90 -6.96 13.84
CA ASN A 270 -12.99 -6.50 15.23
C ASN A 270 -11.94 -5.40 15.51
N PRO A 271 -12.35 -4.12 15.52
CA PRO A 271 -11.43 -2.99 15.69
C PRO A 271 -10.85 -2.86 17.10
N THR A 272 -11.28 -3.67 18.06
CA THR A 272 -10.74 -3.65 19.42
C THR A 272 -9.54 -4.59 19.61
N ARG A 273 -9.28 -5.47 18.64
CA ARG A 273 -8.16 -6.43 18.67
C ARG A 273 -7.11 -6.01 17.66
N LEU A 274 -6.22 -5.09 18.06
CA LEU A 274 -5.18 -4.56 17.21
C LEU A 274 -3.81 -4.90 17.79
N PHE A 275 -2.86 -5.23 16.92
CA PHE A 275 -1.43 -5.28 17.24
C PHE A 275 -0.88 -3.87 17.20
N ARG A 276 -0.03 -3.51 18.18
CA ARG A 276 0.43 -2.14 18.39
C ARG A 276 1.94 -2.05 18.31
N GLY A 277 2.42 -1.00 17.68
CA GLY A 277 3.83 -0.64 17.62
C GLY A 277 4.05 0.81 17.96
N VAL A 278 5.18 1.12 18.55
CA VAL A 278 5.64 2.49 18.83
C VAL A 278 7.07 2.65 18.35
N GLY A 279 7.48 3.85 18.04
CA GLY A 279 8.86 4.04 17.62
C GLY A 279 9.17 5.46 17.18
N VAL A 280 10.34 5.58 16.57
CA VAL A 280 10.85 6.83 15.99
C VAL A 280 11.32 6.57 14.57
N GLY A 281 11.21 7.57 13.73
CA GLY A 281 11.60 7.48 12.33
C GLY A 281 12.32 8.72 11.84
N GLY A 282 12.99 8.57 10.71
CA GLY A 282 13.60 9.68 10.01
C GLY A 282 13.56 9.44 8.50
N SER A 283 13.29 10.51 7.75
CA SER A 283 13.19 10.44 6.31
C SER A 283 13.91 11.61 5.66
N ILE A 284 14.63 11.33 4.57
CA ILE A 284 15.32 12.32 3.75
C ILE A 284 14.88 12.19 2.29
N VAL A 285 14.81 13.32 1.61
CA VAL A 285 14.60 13.35 0.15
C VAL A 285 15.95 13.39 -0.54
N THR A 286 16.20 12.39 -1.38
CA THR A 286 17.42 12.31 -2.19
C THR A 286 17.10 12.45 -3.67
N PRO A 287 18.09 12.66 -4.55
CA PRO A 287 17.87 12.66 -6.00
C PRO A 287 17.28 11.33 -6.54
N LEU A 288 17.45 10.23 -5.81
CA LEU A 288 16.89 8.91 -6.14
C LEU A 288 15.47 8.70 -5.58
N GLY A 289 14.95 9.66 -4.84
CA GLY A 289 13.66 9.61 -4.15
C GLY A 289 13.80 9.65 -2.63
N PRO A 290 12.68 9.63 -1.91
CA PRO A 290 12.71 9.65 -0.45
C PRO A 290 13.24 8.32 0.11
N LEU A 291 14.10 8.45 1.11
CA LEU A 291 14.65 7.34 1.91
C LEU A 291 14.26 7.55 3.36
N GLY A 292 13.90 6.49 4.05
CA GLY A 292 13.56 6.55 5.46
C GLY A 292 14.05 5.33 6.23
N VAL A 293 14.27 5.54 7.53
CA VAL A 293 14.60 4.48 8.49
C VAL A 293 13.71 4.68 9.71
N ASP A 294 13.00 3.63 10.11
CA ASP A 294 12.19 3.60 11.31
C ASP A 294 12.71 2.55 12.29
N LEU A 295 12.74 2.89 13.55
CA LEU A 295 13.01 1.98 14.65
C LEU A 295 11.72 1.78 15.42
N GLY A 296 11.07 0.64 15.22
CA GLY A 296 9.78 0.29 15.79
C GLY A 296 9.88 -0.77 16.88
N TYR A 297 9.09 -0.63 17.92
CA TYR A 297 8.95 -1.59 19.01
C TYR A 297 7.56 -2.21 19.00
N GLY A 298 7.51 -3.52 18.67
CA GLY A 298 6.25 -4.27 18.61
C GLY A 298 5.78 -4.67 20.00
N LEU A 299 4.71 -4.04 20.48
CA LEU A 299 4.21 -4.19 21.85
C LEU A 299 3.52 -5.54 22.11
N ASP A 300 2.90 -6.12 21.10
CA ASP A 300 2.06 -7.31 21.23
C ASP A 300 2.69 -8.55 20.57
N ARG A 301 4.00 -8.54 20.38
CA ARG A 301 4.77 -9.69 19.89
C ARG A 301 4.80 -10.80 20.93
N VAL A 302 4.83 -12.03 20.43
CA VAL A 302 4.98 -13.22 21.26
C VAL A 302 6.12 -14.09 20.72
N ASN A 303 6.75 -14.87 21.58
CA ASN A 303 7.74 -15.86 21.17
C ASN A 303 7.07 -17.15 20.67
N SER A 304 7.86 -18.15 20.29
CA SER A 304 7.37 -19.47 19.84
C SER A 304 6.57 -20.26 20.89
N GLN A 305 6.67 -19.86 22.16
CA GLN A 305 5.93 -20.46 23.28
C GLN A 305 4.62 -19.68 23.59
N GLY A 306 4.31 -18.63 22.81
CA GLY A 306 3.13 -17.77 23.04
C GLY A 306 3.30 -16.77 24.19
N LEU A 307 4.49 -16.65 24.77
CA LEU A 307 4.78 -15.68 25.81
C LEU A 307 5.10 -14.32 25.17
N ARG A 308 4.70 -13.25 25.85
CA ARG A 308 4.97 -11.86 25.43
C ARG A 308 6.47 -11.63 25.27
N ASP A 309 6.89 -11.17 24.10
CA ASP A 309 8.29 -10.95 23.74
C ASP A 309 8.43 -9.71 22.84
N PRO A 310 8.15 -8.49 23.38
CA PRO A 310 8.26 -7.26 22.61
C PRO A 310 9.71 -7.02 22.21
N LYS A 311 9.92 -6.62 20.93
CA LYS A 311 11.27 -6.40 20.37
C LYS A 311 11.30 -5.19 19.48
N TRP A 312 12.52 -4.63 19.35
CA TRP A 312 12.83 -3.62 18.37
C TRP A 312 13.00 -4.24 16.97
N GLN A 313 12.51 -3.51 15.97
CA GLN A 313 12.65 -3.84 14.56
C GLN A 313 13.08 -2.59 13.80
N VAL A 314 14.13 -2.72 12.97
CA VAL A 314 14.55 -1.66 12.04
C VAL A 314 13.83 -1.86 10.71
N HIS A 315 13.28 -0.78 10.17
CA HIS A 315 12.61 -0.76 8.89
C HIS A 315 13.27 0.26 7.96
N PHE A 316 13.52 -0.14 6.72
CA PHE A 316 14.02 0.74 5.67
C PHE A 316 12.91 1.04 4.69
N LYS A 317 12.68 2.34 4.40
CA LYS A 317 11.66 2.81 3.45
C LYS A 317 12.34 3.39 2.22
N PHE A 318 11.93 2.97 1.03
CA PHE A 318 12.42 3.47 -0.25
C PHE A 318 11.25 3.96 -1.10
N GLY A 319 11.31 5.21 -1.55
CA GLY A 319 10.29 5.79 -2.43
C GLY A 319 8.92 6.04 -1.79
N GLN A 320 8.73 5.71 -0.52
CA GLN A 320 7.49 5.92 0.23
C GLN A 320 7.73 6.81 1.44
N ILE A 321 6.84 7.79 1.59
CA ILE A 321 6.70 8.62 2.79
C ILE A 321 5.28 8.41 3.26
N PHE A 322 5.11 8.11 4.53
CA PHE A 322 3.81 7.89 5.13
C PHE A 322 2.96 9.15 5.17
#